data_5955d69c16554ccafef10131ce439959
#
_entry.id   5955d69c16554ccafef10131ce439959
#
_cell.length_a   1.000
_cell.length_b   1.000
_cell.length_c   1.000
_cell.angle_alpha   90.00
_cell.angle_beta   90.00
_cell.angle_gamma   90.00
#
_symmetry.space_group_name_H-M   'P 1'
#
loop_
_entity.id
_entity.type
_entity.pdbx_description
1 polymer ?
#
loop_
_entity_poly.entity_id
_entity_poly.type
_entity_poly.pdbx_seq_one_letter_code
_entity_poly.pdbx_strand_id
1 'polypeptide(L)'
;ILAAKLIKDQGIEVIGICFKSYFFNEENAKRMCKQIDMPLEVVDFSEEHFEMVKDPKHGRGKNMNPCIDCHAMMMRYSGELLKKFDADFIITGEVLNQRPMSQNRQALNTVKKESGFSEKILRPLCALNLEPTEMELNGLVDREKLLKISGRSRKTQMELAEKWNIVDYPSPAGGCKLTEPGYAIRLSDLLDNQETVAKDEIEVLKYGRHMRISPKNKVIVARNGEEWKEIVKFKKEDDILVTSKNSTGAPVILRGEFNKEDLETAARICGRYCKEKDSDAVEINYEKNGEI
;
A
#
# COMPACT_ATOMS: atom_id res chain seq x y z
N ILE A 1 -2.87 -14.12 9.37
CA ILE A 1 -3.07 -14.62 10.72
C ILE A 1 -3.78 -15.98 10.73
N LEU A 2 -4.95 -16.20 10.07
CA LEU A 2 -5.68 -17.47 10.07
C LEU A 2 -4.85 -18.64 9.51
N ALA A 3 -4.14 -18.42 8.39
CA ALA A 3 -3.24 -19.42 7.83
C ALA A 3 -2.12 -19.79 8.81
N ALA A 4 -1.52 -18.81 9.48
CA ALA A 4 -0.49 -19.02 10.48
C ALA A 4 -1.02 -19.81 11.68
N LYS A 5 -2.21 -19.43 12.20
CA LYS A 5 -2.84 -20.14 13.31
C LYS A 5 -3.13 -21.61 12.95
N LEU A 6 -3.63 -21.86 11.74
CA LEU A 6 -3.93 -23.20 11.26
C LEU A 6 -2.69 -24.12 11.21
N ILE A 7 -1.55 -23.57 10.86
CA ILE A 7 -0.26 -24.30 10.81
C ILE A 7 0.34 -24.45 12.22
N LYS A 8 0.27 -23.41 13.07
CA LYS A 8 0.68 -23.51 14.48
C LYS A 8 -0.10 -24.58 15.22
N ASP A 9 -1.40 -24.75 14.94
CA ASP A 9 -2.25 -25.78 15.56
C ASP A 9 -1.88 -27.22 15.15
N GLN A 10 -1.01 -27.37 14.14
CA GLN A 10 -0.39 -28.65 13.77
C GLN A 10 0.95 -28.91 14.50
N GLY A 11 1.38 -27.99 15.37
CA GLY A 11 2.64 -28.11 16.10
C GLY A 11 3.86 -27.59 15.31
N ILE A 12 3.65 -26.88 14.19
CA ILE A 12 4.71 -26.31 13.35
C ILE A 12 4.99 -24.89 13.81
N GLU A 13 6.25 -24.54 14.00
CA GLU A 13 6.66 -23.18 14.30
C GLU A 13 6.42 -22.25 13.10
N VAL A 14 5.94 -21.03 13.37
CA VAL A 14 5.62 -20.06 12.33
C VAL A 14 6.22 -18.70 12.69
N ILE A 15 6.94 -18.11 11.73
CA ILE A 15 7.46 -16.75 11.80
C ILE A 15 6.71 -15.91 10.78
N GLY A 16 6.15 -14.79 11.21
CA GLY A 16 5.51 -13.83 10.33
C GLY A 16 6.55 -13.01 9.57
N ILE A 17 6.40 -12.93 8.25
CA ILE A 17 7.16 -11.98 7.43
C ILE A 17 6.19 -10.89 6.98
N CYS A 18 6.48 -9.65 7.34
CA CYS A 18 5.74 -8.48 6.90
C CYS A 18 6.60 -7.61 5.99
N PHE A 19 6.07 -7.27 4.85
CA PHE A 19 6.72 -6.36 3.92
C PHE A 19 6.25 -4.93 4.17
N LYS A 20 7.20 -3.99 4.11
CA LYS A 20 6.97 -2.56 4.17
C LYS A 20 7.38 -1.92 2.86
N SER A 21 6.59 -0.95 2.39
CA SER A 21 6.82 -0.21 1.15
C SER A 21 6.32 1.22 1.32
N TYR A 22 6.60 2.12 0.37
CA TYR A 22 6.00 3.46 0.33
C TYR A 22 4.46 3.45 0.35
N PHE A 23 3.83 2.33 -0.02
CA PHE A 23 2.38 2.21 -0.23
C PHE A 23 1.65 1.44 0.87
N PHE A 24 2.35 0.78 1.77
CA PHE A 24 1.80 0.05 2.92
C PHE A 24 2.86 -0.13 4.01
N ASN A 25 2.40 -0.35 5.24
CA ASN A 25 3.24 -0.47 6.41
C ASN A 25 2.97 -1.76 7.21
N GLU A 26 3.72 -1.92 8.29
CA GLU A 26 3.72 -3.11 9.14
C GLU A 26 2.75 -3.07 10.34
N GLU A 27 2.05 -1.96 10.57
CA GLU A 27 1.30 -1.75 11.81
C GLU A 27 0.20 -2.81 12.05
N ASN A 28 -0.54 -3.16 10.99
CA ASN A 28 -1.55 -4.21 11.08
C ASN A 28 -0.92 -5.58 11.37
N ALA A 29 0.22 -5.91 10.76
CA ALA A 29 0.92 -7.16 10.99
C ALA A 29 1.41 -7.27 12.43
N LYS A 30 2.00 -6.22 13.00
CA LYS A 30 2.44 -6.16 14.40
C LYS A 30 1.29 -6.45 15.37
N ARG A 31 0.13 -5.80 15.18
CA ARG A 31 -1.05 -6.03 16.01
C ARG A 31 -1.59 -7.45 15.90
N MET A 32 -1.64 -7.99 14.69
CA MET A 32 -2.18 -9.31 14.42
C MET A 32 -1.27 -10.43 14.95
N CYS A 33 0.04 -10.30 14.78
CA CYS A 33 0.99 -11.32 15.28
C CYS A 33 0.93 -11.46 16.80
N LYS A 34 0.73 -10.35 17.53
CA LYS A 34 0.56 -10.38 18.99
C LYS A 34 -0.62 -11.25 19.46
N GLN A 35 -1.72 -11.31 18.71
CA GLN A 35 -2.90 -12.06 19.11
C GLN A 35 -2.72 -13.58 19.09
N ILE A 36 -1.73 -14.08 18.36
CA ILE A 36 -1.43 -15.52 18.26
C ILE A 36 -0.01 -15.84 18.73
N ASP A 37 0.62 -14.90 19.44
CA ASP A 37 2.00 -15.04 19.93
C ASP A 37 2.95 -15.56 18.82
N MET A 38 3.05 -14.79 17.73
CA MET A 38 3.85 -15.12 16.57
C MET A 38 4.96 -14.08 16.39
N PRO A 39 6.25 -14.47 16.33
CA PRO A 39 7.32 -13.57 16.02
C PRO A 39 7.13 -12.96 14.64
N LEU A 40 7.58 -11.72 14.46
CA LEU A 40 7.41 -10.95 13.23
C LEU A 40 8.75 -10.35 12.78
N GLU A 41 9.15 -10.67 11.57
CA GLU A 41 10.21 -9.98 10.83
C GLU A 41 9.62 -8.98 9.87
N VAL A 42 10.17 -7.77 9.82
CA VAL A 42 9.76 -6.71 8.90
C VAL A 42 10.83 -6.51 7.84
N VAL A 43 10.46 -6.68 6.58
CA VAL A 43 11.32 -6.48 5.42
C VAL A 43 10.92 -5.20 4.71
N ASP A 44 11.80 -4.20 4.69
CA ASP A 44 11.62 -2.99 3.89
C ASP A 44 12.17 -3.24 2.48
N PHE A 45 11.27 -3.29 1.48
CA PHE A 45 11.61 -3.46 0.07
C PHE A 45 11.15 -2.26 -0.78
N SER A 46 10.99 -1.09 -0.14
CA SER A 46 10.37 0.10 -0.71
C SER A 46 10.92 0.49 -2.07
N GLU A 47 12.24 0.53 -2.22
CA GLU A 47 12.91 0.97 -3.45
C GLU A 47 12.61 0.00 -4.60
N GLU A 48 12.90 -1.29 -4.40
CA GLU A 48 12.69 -2.30 -5.45
C GLU A 48 11.20 -2.45 -5.80
N HIS A 49 10.33 -2.36 -4.78
CA HIS A 49 8.89 -2.37 -4.99
C HIS A 49 8.41 -1.16 -5.79
N PHE A 50 9.00 0.02 -5.57
CA PHE A 50 8.66 1.22 -6.33
C PHE A 50 9.09 1.09 -7.80
N GLU A 51 10.30 0.57 -8.06
CA GLU A 51 10.77 0.30 -9.42
C GLU A 51 9.82 -0.66 -10.15
N MET A 52 9.41 -1.75 -9.50
CA MET A 52 8.43 -2.68 -10.04
C MET A 52 7.06 -2.01 -10.29
N VAL A 53 6.62 -1.08 -9.44
CA VAL A 53 5.36 -0.35 -9.63
C VAL A 53 5.40 0.55 -10.86
N LYS A 54 6.56 1.10 -11.23
CA LYS A 54 6.72 1.92 -12.44
C LYS A 54 6.50 1.11 -13.73
N ASP A 55 7.00 -0.12 -13.78
CA ASP A 55 6.89 -0.99 -14.97
C ASP A 55 6.63 -2.45 -14.58
N PRO A 56 5.39 -2.79 -14.16
CA PRO A 56 5.05 -4.14 -13.75
C PRO A 56 4.91 -5.11 -14.92
N LYS A 57 5.57 -6.26 -14.85
CA LYS A 57 5.58 -7.32 -15.86
C LYS A 57 4.18 -7.86 -16.19
N HIS A 58 3.30 -7.98 -15.19
CA HIS A 58 1.96 -8.56 -15.34
C HIS A 58 0.86 -7.49 -15.33
N GLY A 59 1.25 -6.21 -15.49
CA GLY A 59 0.32 -5.09 -15.55
C GLY A 59 -0.30 -4.70 -14.21
N ARG A 60 -1.29 -3.83 -14.29
CA ARG A 60 -1.96 -3.24 -13.12
C ARG A 60 -3.41 -3.67 -13.05
N GLY A 61 -3.97 -3.61 -11.84
CA GLY A 61 -5.40 -3.76 -11.62
C GLY A 61 -6.18 -2.51 -12.06
N LYS A 62 -7.33 -2.29 -11.44
CA LYS A 62 -8.18 -1.14 -11.77
C LYS A 62 -7.48 0.22 -11.56
N ASN A 63 -6.54 0.29 -10.63
CA ASN A 63 -5.76 1.48 -10.29
C ASN A 63 -4.26 1.21 -10.57
N MET A 64 -3.35 1.76 -9.75
CA MET A 64 -1.91 1.58 -9.92
C MET A 64 -1.36 0.29 -9.28
N ASN A 65 -2.20 -0.64 -8.86
CA ASN A 65 -1.84 -1.82 -8.08
C ASN A 65 -1.37 -3.01 -8.94
N PRO A 66 -0.07 -3.37 -8.95
CA PRO A 66 0.49 -4.52 -9.67
C PRO A 66 0.47 -5.77 -8.78
N CYS A 67 -0.73 -6.23 -8.37
CA CYS A 67 -0.87 -7.23 -7.32
C CYS A 67 -0.17 -8.56 -7.61
N ILE A 68 -0.08 -9.01 -8.88
CA ILE A 68 0.60 -10.26 -9.24
C ILE A 68 2.10 -10.12 -9.00
N ASP A 69 2.72 -9.07 -9.53
CA ASP A 69 4.16 -8.82 -9.39
C ASP A 69 4.53 -8.55 -7.93
N CYS A 70 3.70 -7.78 -7.20
CA CYS A 70 3.89 -7.52 -5.78
C CYS A 70 3.87 -8.80 -4.95
N HIS A 71 2.90 -9.71 -5.17
CA HIS A 71 2.85 -10.99 -4.46
C HIS A 71 4.02 -11.90 -4.85
N ALA A 72 4.40 -11.94 -6.12
CA ALA A 72 5.56 -12.72 -6.57
C ALA A 72 6.86 -12.23 -5.91
N MET A 73 7.04 -10.92 -5.81
CA MET A 73 8.16 -10.30 -5.12
C MET A 73 8.17 -10.65 -3.62
N MET A 74 7.03 -10.56 -2.94
CA MET A 74 6.91 -10.97 -1.53
C MET A 74 7.27 -12.44 -1.33
N MET A 75 6.82 -13.33 -2.21
CA MET A 75 7.15 -14.76 -2.13
C MET A 75 8.63 -15.01 -2.43
N ARG A 76 9.25 -14.28 -3.37
CA ARG A 76 10.69 -14.35 -3.63
C ARG A 76 11.50 -13.97 -2.40
N TYR A 77 11.24 -12.82 -1.81
CA TYR A 77 11.92 -12.39 -0.57
C TYR A 77 11.71 -13.36 0.58
N SER A 78 10.48 -13.90 0.73
CA SER A 78 10.21 -14.93 1.75
C SER A 78 11.02 -16.20 1.50
N GLY A 79 11.19 -16.61 0.23
CA GLY A 79 12.01 -17.76 -0.14
C GLY A 79 13.50 -17.55 0.13
N GLU A 80 14.02 -16.36 -0.14
CA GLU A 80 15.40 -15.98 0.16
C GLU A 80 15.69 -16.00 1.68
N LEU A 81 14.66 -15.75 2.49
CA LEU A 81 14.76 -15.75 3.96
C LEU A 81 14.65 -17.14 4.60
N LEU A 82 14.21 -18.19 3.88
CA LEU A 82 14.06 -19.54 4.44
C LEU A 82 15.33 -20.02 5.16
N LYS A 83 16.49 -19.86 4.54
CA LYS A 83 17.76 -20.26 5.14
C LYS A 83 18.11 -19.44 6.40
N LYS A 84 17.79 -18.14 6.43
CA LYS A 84 18.05 -17.26 7.59
C LYS A 84 17.30 -17.74 8.83
N PHE A 85 16.08 -18.23 8.64
CA PHE A 85 15.20 -18.65 9.72
C PHE A 85 15.15 -20.17 9.94
N ASP A 86 15.99 -20.93 9.23
CA ASP A 86 15.97 -22.40 9.25
C ASP A 86 14.55 -22.95 8.99
N ALA A 87 13.87 -22.33 8.01
CA ALA A 87 12.47 -22.64 7.69
C ALA A 87 12.37 -23.50 6.42
N ASP A 88 11.44 -24.45 6.42
CA ASP A 88 11.26 -25.41 5.34
C ASP A 88 10.43 -24.88 4.19
N PHE A 89 9.44 -24.01 4.48
CA PHE A 89 8.47 -23.56 3.48
C PHE A 89 7.81 -22.23 3.85
N ILE A 90 7.07 -21.69 2.89
CA ILE A 90 6.34 -20.42 2.97
C ILE A 90 4.84 -20.72 3.05
N ILE A 91 4.13 -20.06 3.94
CA ILE A 91 2.67 -20.06 3.96
C ILE A 91 2.11 -18.68 3.60
N THR A 92 1.01 -18.65 2.91
CA THR A 92 0.29 -17.42 2.57
C THR A 92 -1.18 -17.51 2.91
N GLY A 93 -1.78 -16.38 3.28
CA GLY A 93 -3.21 -16.26 3.54
C GLY A 93 -4.07 -16.06 2.29
N GLU A 94 -3.53 -16.31 1.10
CA GLU A 94 -4.28 -16.22 -0.16
C GLU A 94 -5.40 -17.28 -0.21
N VAL A 95 -6.53 -16.87 -0.78
CA VAL A 95 -7.71 -17.74 -0.96
C VAL A 95 -8.12 -17.76 -2.41
N LEU A 96 -8.30 -18.96 -2.98
CA LEU A 96 -8.70 -19.14 -4.37
C LEU A 96 -9.98 -18.34 -4.70
N ASN A 97 -9.96 -17.55 -5.77
CA ASN A 97 -11.06 -16.71 -6.26
C ASN A 97 -11.53 -15.58 -5.32
N GLN A 98 -10.80 -15.27 -4.25
CA GLN A 98 -11.19 -14.21 -3.32
C GLN A 98 -10.91 -12.81 -3.88
N ARG A 99 -9.79 -12.64 -4.57
CA ARG A 99 -9.42 -11.40 -5.26
C ARG A 99 -9.30 -11.65 -6.76
N PRO A 100 -10.14 -10.98 -7.60
CA PRO A 100 -10.22 -11.29 -9.02
C PRO A 100 -8.89 -11.18 -9.76
N MET A 101 -8.06 -10.18 -9.42
CA MET A 101 -6.79 -9.95 -10.10
C MET A 101 -5.72 -10.96 -9.68
N SER A 102 -5.47 -11.14 -8.38
CA SER A 102 -4.28 -11.84 -7.88
C SER A 102 -4.53 -13.21 -7.28
N GLN A 103 -5.80 -13.62 -7.11
CA GLN A 103 -6.13 -14.87 -6.43
C GLN A 103 -7.04 -15.81 -7.25
N ASN A 104 -7.17 -15.60 -8.56
CA ASN A 104 -7.66 -16.66 -9.44
C ASN A 104 -6.56 -17.71 -9.65
N ARG A 105 -6.93 -18.90 -10.15
CA ARG A 105 -5.99 -20.03 -10.32
C ARG A 105 -4.77 -19.66 -11.14
N GLN A 106 -4.96 -18.95 -12.26
CA GLN A 106 -3.86 -18.53 -13.13
C GLN A 106 -2.91 -17.57 -12.41
N ALA A 107 -3.43 -16.55 -11.73
CA ALA A 107 -2.64 -15.58 -10.96
C ALA A 107 -1.85 -16.26 -9.83
N LEU A 108 -2.47 -17.17 -9.07
CA LEU A 108 -1.79 -17.93 -8.02
C LEU A 108 -0.63 -18.78 -8.58
N ASN A 109 -0.80 -19.37 -9.77
CA ASN A 109 0.27 -20.13 -10.45
C ASN A 109 1.36 -19.18 -10.98
N THR A 110 1.00 -18.02 -11.52
CA THR A 110 1.97 -17.01 -11.96
C THR A 110 2.82 -16.53 -10.80
N VAL A 111 2.21 -16.14 -9.68
CA VAL A 111 2.91 -15.75 -8.45
C VAL A 111 3.88 -16.84 -7.99
N LYS A 112 3.41 -18.09 -7.97
CA LYS A 112 4.22 -19.26 -7.61
C LYS A 112 5.46 -19.39 -8.49
N LYS A 113 5.29 -19.31 -9.81
CA LYS A 113 6.36 -19.43 -10.81
C LYS A 113 7.34 -18.24 -10.73
N GLU A 114 6.83 -17.03 -10.72
CA GLU A 114 7.66 -15.81 -10.74
C GLU A 114 8.44 -15.61 -9.42
N SER A 115 7.99 -16.21 -8.32
CA SER A 115 8.73 -16.17 -7.04
C SER A 115 10.07 -16.92 -7.09
N GLY A 116 10.23 -17.88 -7.98
CA GLY A 116 11.39 -18.79 -8.00
C GLY A 116 11.35 -19.90 -6.93
N PHE A 117 10.32 -19.91 -6.08
CA PHE A 117 10.17 -20.85 -4.96
C PHE A 117 8.88 -21.67 -5.06
N SER A 118 8.52 -22.08 -6.26
CA SER A 118 7.25 -22.77 -6.54
C SER A 118 6.93 -23.91 -5.59
N GLU A 119 7.91 -24.75 -5.28
CA GLU A 119 7.71 -25.96 -4.47
C GLU A 119 7.64 -25.66 -2.96
N LYS A 120 7.94 -24.44 -2.56
CA LYS A 120 7.97 -24.02 -1.15
C LYS A 120 6.73 -23.27 -0.70
N ILE A 121 5.75 -23.00 -1.57
CA ILE A 121 4.59 -22.15 -1.23
C ILE A 121 3.35 -22.98 -0.98
N LEU A 122 2.83 -22.94 0.25
CA LEU A 122 1.56 -23.54 0.68
C LEU A 122 0.51 -22.44 0.94
N ARG A 123 -0.75 -22.74 0.62
CA ARG A 123 -1.92 -21.87 0.84
C ARG A 123 -2.94 -22.56 1.76
N PRO A 124 -2.72 -22.59 3.08
CA PRO A 124 -3.48 -23.42 4.02
C PRO A 124 -4.99 -23.23 3.96
N LEU A 125 -5.45 -21.99 3.70
CA LEU A 125 -6.89 -21.68 3.69
C LEU A 125 -7.65 -22.23 2.48
N CYS A 126 -6.96 -22.58 1.39
CA CYS A 126 -7.57 -23.10 0.17
C CYS A 126 -6.84 -24.32 -0.42
N ALA A 127 -5.96 -24.94 0.33
CA ALA A 127 -5.11 -26.05 -0.12
C ALA A 127 -5.91 -27.21 -0.73
N LEU A 128 -7.05 -27.54 -0.15
CA LEU A 128 -7.90 -28.65 -0.64
C LEU A 128 -8.57 -28.35 -2.01
N ASN A 129 -8.48 -27.11 -2.50
CA ASN A 129 -8.89 -26.72 -3.86
C ASN A 129 -7.71 -26.71 -4.86
N LEU A 130 -6.49 -26.98 -4.39
CA LEU A 130 -5.26 -26.91 -5.17
C LEU A 130 -4.57 -28.27 -5.19
N GLU A 131 -3.63 -28.46 -6.13
CA GLU A 131 -2.78 -29.64 -6.14
C GLU A 131 -1.96 -29.73 -4.85
N PRO A 132 -1.76 -30.92 -4.31
CA PRO A 132 -0.93 -31.13 -3.12
C PRO A 132 0.49 -30.59 -3.35
N THR A 133 1.03 -29.97 -2.32
CA THR A 133 2.42 -29.51 -2.29
C THR A 133 3.34 -30.59 -1.73
N GLU A 134 4.65 -30.44 -1.91
CA GLU A 134 5.65 -31.34 -1.36
C GLU A 134 5.51 -31.52 0.15
N MET A 135 5.21 -30.42 0.90
CA MET A 135 5.03 -30.45 2.34
C MET A 135 3.84 -31.29 2.80
N GLU A 136 2.81 -31.36 1.97
CA GLU A 136 1.63 -32.22 2.21
C GLU A 136 1.91 -33.69 1.85
N LEU A 137 2.67 -33.92 0.77
CA LEU A 137 2.98 -35.27 0.27
C LEU A 137 3.99 -36.01 1.18
N ASN A 138 4.94 -35.29 1.75
CA ASN A 138 5.94 -35.87 2.65
C ASN A 138 5.52 -35.88 4.14
N GLY A 139 4.30 -35.42 4.45
CA GLY A 139 3.72 -35.48 5.79
C GLY A 139 4.22 -34.41 6.75
N LEU A 140 4.97 -33.41 6.27
CA LEU A 140 5.36 -32.25 7.10
C LEU A 140 4.14 -31.42 7.52
N VAL A 141 3.14 -31.33 6.65
CA VAL A 141 1.84 -30.70 6.92
C VAL A 141 0.72 -31.72 6.71
N ASP A 142 -0.13 -31.89 7.69
CA ASP A 142 -1.32 -32.72 7.61
C ASP A 142 -2.38 -32.04 6.73
N ARG A 143 -2.53 -32.56 5.50
CA ARG A 143 -3.48 -32.03 4.51
C ARG A 143 -4.93 -32.05 4.98
N GLU A 144 -5.34 -33.05 5.78
CA GLU A 144 -6.73 -33.18 6.24
C GLU A 144 -7.14 -32.03 7.18
N LYS A 145 -6.17 -31.39 7.83
CA LYS A 145 -6.38 -30.21 8.67
C LYS A 145 -6.39 -28.90 7.88
N LEU A 146 -6.12 -28.94 6.59
CA LEU A 146 -6.16 -27.74 5.72
C LEU A 146 -7.59 -27.47 5.23
N LEU A 147 -7.77 -26.27 4.60
CA LEU A 147 -9.11 -25.81 4.27
C LEU A 147 -9.36 -25.78 2.76
N LYS A 148 -10.67 -25.72 2.40
CA LYS A 148 -11.17 -25.60 1.02
C LYS A 148 -11.90 -24.30 0.75
N ILE A 149 -11.48 -23.20 1.39
CA ILE A 149 -12.14 -21.90 1.20
C ILE A 149 -11.93 -21.44 -0.25
N SER A 150 -12.98 -20.93 -0.87
CA SER A 150 -12.94 -20.36 -2.21
C SER A 150 -14.00 -19.28 -2.37
N GLY A 151 -13.73 -18.32 -3.29
CA GLY A 151 -14.67 -17.26 -3.61
C GLY A 151 -14.55 -16.03 -2.72
N ARG A 152 -15.41 -15.05 -2.96
CA ARG A 152 -15.32 -13.71 -2.35
C ARG A 152 -15.85 -13.63 -0.92
N SER A 153 -16.67 -14.59 -0.50
CA SER A 153 -17.23 -14.63 0.85
C SER A 153 -16.13 -14.81 1.89
N ARG A 154 -16.25 -14.13 3.00
CA ARG A 154 -15.34 -14.23 4.16
C ARG A 154 -16.00 -14.85 5.37
N LYS A 155 -17.21 -15.40 5.21
CA LYS A 155 -17.98 -15.98 6.30
C LYS A 155 -17.15 -17.01 7.08
N THR A 156 -16.58 -17.99 6.40
CA THR A 156 -15.74 -19.02 7.01
C THR A 156 -14.50 -18.44 7.72
N GLN A 157 -13.89 -17.41 7.16
CA GLN A 157 -12.74 -16.76 7.80
C GLN A 157 -13.14 -16.00 9.07
N MET A 158 -14.32 -15.39 9.09
CA MET A 158 -14.85 -14.71 10.29
C MET A 158 -15.24 -15.72 11.37
N GLU A 159 -15.87 -16.85 11.01
CA GLU A 159 -16.18 -17.95 11.92
C GLU A 159 -14.91 -18.54 12.56
N LEU A 160 -13.83 -18.68 11.77
CA LEU A 160 -12.53 -19.11 12.28
C LEU A 160 -11.89 -18.08 13.22
N ALA A 161 -12.00 -16.79 12.89
CA ALA A 161 -11.49 -15.73 13.75
C ALA A 161 -12.21 -15.73 15.11
N GLU A 162 -13.53 -15.86 15.12
CA GLU A 162 -14.34 -15.98 16.32
C GLU A 162 -13.95 -17.22 17.14
N LYS A 163 -13.87 -18.40 16.50
CA LYS A 163 -13.46 -19.65 17.12
C LYS A 163 -12.10 -19.54 17.82
N TRP A 164 -11.16 -18.79 17.25
CA TRP A 164 -9.81 -18.62 17.79
C TRP A 164 -9.65 -17.35 18.63
N ASN A 165 -10.75 -16.66 18.95
CA ASN A 165 -10.75 -15.40 19.69
C ASN A 165 -9.82 -14.34 19.09
N ILE A 166 -9.76 -14.28 17.76
CA ILE A 166 -9.04 -13.26 17.01
C ILE A 166 -10.02 -12.11 16.75
N VAL A 167 -9.94 -11.06 17.54
CA VAL A 167 -10.94 -9.96 17.56
C VAL A 167 -10.49 -8.70 16.85
N ASP A 168 -9.17 -8.45 16.78
CA ASP A 168 -8.59 -7.28 16.12
C ASP A 168 -8.00 -7.66 14.76
N TYR A 169 -8.72 -7.39 13.71
CA TYR A 169 -8.23 -7.55 12.33
C TYR A 169 -8.72 -6.41 11.43
N PRO A 170 -7.90 -6.02 10.45
CA PRO A 170 -8.26 -4.92 9.56
C PRO A 170 -9.42 -5.28 8.63
N SER A 171 -10.07 -4.24 8.10
CA SER A 171 -11.05 -4.41 7.02
C SER A 171 -10.47 -5.27 5.88
N PRO A 172 -11.30 -6.09 5.26
CA PRO A 172 -10.90 -6.98 4.16
C PRO A 172 -10.30 -6.29 2.93
N ALA A 173 -10.65 -5.05 2.71
CA ALA A 173 -10.14 -4.26 1.60
C ALA A 173 -9.33 -3.10 2.14
N GLY A 174 -8.23 -2.75 1.48
CA GLY A 174 -7.37 -1.64 1.89
C GLY A 174 -6.02 -2.09 2.44
N GLY A 175 -5.27 -1.11 2.92
CA GLY A 175 -3.90 -1.28 3.40
C GLY A 175 -2.83 -0.99 2.36
N CYS A 176 -3.16 -1.04 1.06
CA CYS A 176 -2.26 -0.63 -0.02
C CYS A 176 -2.78 0.62 -0.73
N LYS A 177 -2.03 1.70 -0.68
CA LYS A 177 -2.37 2.99 -1.31
C LYS A 177 -2.57 2.89 -2.82
N LEU A 178 -1.88 1.96 -3.49
CA LEU A 178 -2.01 1.72 -4.93
C LEU A 178 -3.42 1.27 -5.35
N THR A 179 -4.23 0.80 -4.41
CA THR A 179 -5.64 0.42 -4.67
C THR A 179 -6.63 1.56 -4.51
N GLU A 180 -6.20 2.70 -3.94
CA GLU A 180 -7.04 3.87 -3.72
C GLU A 180 -7.09 4.74 -4.99
N PRO A 181 -8.27 5.00 -5.60
CA PRO A 181 -8.35 5.75 -6.86
C PRO A 181 -7.70 7.12 -6.80
N GLY A 182 -7.95 7.88 -5.73
CA GLY A 182 -7.38 9.22 -5.58
C GLY A 182 -5.87 9.23 -5.41
N TYR A 183 -5.28 8.22 -4.78
CA TYR A 183 -3.82 8.06 -4.69
C TYR A 183 -3.23 7.65 -6.04
N ALA A 184 -3.87 6.70 -6.72
CA ALA A 184 -3.45 6.21 -8.02
C ALA A 184 -3.35 7.33 -9.07
N ILE A 185 -4.36 8.23 -9.11
CA ILE A 185 -4.34 9.40 -9.99
C ILE A 185 -3.14 10.30 -9.70
N ARG A 186 -2.87 10.59 -8.41
CA ARG A 186 -1.74 11.43 -8.02
C ARG A 186 -0.38 10.80 -8.32
N LEU A 187 -0.28 9.48 -8.15
CA LEU A 187 0.95 8.74 -8.47
C LEU A 187 1.16 8.67 -9.98
N SER A 188 0.13 8.43 -10.79
CA SER A 188 0.22 8.46 -12.25
C SER A 188 0.68 9.84 -12.73
N ASP A 189 0.04 10.93 -12.26
CA ASP A 189 0.46 12.30 -12.59
C ASP A 189 1.94 12.56 -12.23
N LEU A 190 2.41 12.05 -11.08
CA LEU A 190 3.80 12.20 -10.68
C LEU A 190 4.74 11.48 -11.65
N LEU A 191 4.46 10.21 -11.97
CA LEU A 191 5.28 9.40 -12.87
C LEU A 191 5.27 9.89 -14.32
N ASP A 192 4.13 10.42 -14.78
CA ASP A 192 3.99 10.97 -16.14
C ASP A 192 4.76 12.28 -16.34
N ASN A 193 5.10 13.00 -15.25
CA ASN A 193 5.71 14.32 -15.30
C ASN A 193 7.12 14.40 -14.68
N GLN A 194 7.65 13.30 -14.10
CA GLN A 194 8.98 13.27 -13.48
C GLN A 194 9.67 11.94 -13.79
N GLU A 195 10.85 12.01 -14.41
CA GLU A 195 11.68 10.83 -14.70
C GLU A 195 12.31 10.25 -13.43
N THR A 196 12.79 11.14 -12.55
CA THR A 196 13.37 10.75 -11.26
C THR A 196 12.48 11.23 -10.13
N VAL A 197 12.00 10.30 -9.32
CA VAL A 197 11.06 10.56 -8.24
C VAL A 197 11.73 10.30 -6.90
N ALA A 198 11.84 11.34 -6.08
CA ALA A 198 12.36 11.22 -4.72
C ALA A 198 11.30 10.60 -3.77
N LYS A 199 11.76 9.94 -2.72
CA LYS A 199 10.90 9.36 -1.67
C LYS A 199 9.84 10.34 -1.16
N ASP A 200 10.24 11.57 -0.86
CA ASP A 200 9.35 12.59 -0.31
C ASP A 200 8.22 12.97 -1.27
N GLU A 201 8.46 12.89 -2.59
CA GLU A 201 7.43 13.10 -3.61
C GLU A 201 6.35 12.01 -3.58
N ILE A 202 6.73 10.78 -3.25
CA ILE A 202 5.81 9.65 -3.10
C ILE A 202 5.05 9.76 -1.78
N GLU A 203 5.75 10.09 -0.70
CA GLU A 203 5.17 10.17 0.65
C GLU A 203 4.11 11.28 0.74
N VAL A 204 4.38 12.47 0.19
CA VAL A 204 3.43 13.59 0.23
C VAL A 204 2.12 13.30 -0.51
N LEU A 205 2.13 12.36 -1.49
CA LEU A 205 0.91 11.96 -2.21
C LEU A 205 -0.16 11.33 -1.28
N LYS A 206 0.21 10.89 -0.08
CA LYS A 206 -0.73 10.34 0.91
C LYS A 206 -1.70 11.39 1.44
N TYR A 207 -1.33 12.66 1.36
CA TYR A 207 -2.02 13.78 1.99
C TYR A 207 -2.53 14.79 0.97
N GLY A 208 -3.60 15.47 1.28
CA GLY A 208 -4.10 16.62 0.52
C GLY A 208 -4.69 16.29 -0.85
N ARG A 209 -4.95 17.36 -1.57
CA ARG A 209 -5.33 17.38 -3.00
C ARG A 209 -4.13 17.87 -3.79
N HIS A 210 -3.77 17.14 -4.82
CA HIS A 210 -2.72 17.52 -5.76
C HIS A 210 -3.39 17.87 -7.09
N MET A 211 -3.07 19.04 -7.63
CA MET A 211 -3.61 19.52 -8.89
C MET A 211 -2.45 19.99 -9.77
N ARG A 212 -2.33 19.42 -10.96
CA ARG A 212 -1.44 19.89 -12.00
C ARG A 212 -2.03 21.17 -12.61
N ILE A 213 -1.27 22.28 -12.58
CA ILE A 213 -1.73 23.55 -13.12
C ILE A 213 -1.02 23.92 -14.41
N SER A 214 0.18 23.36 -14.62
CA SER A 214 0.92 23.43 -15.88
C SER A 214 1.86 22.23 -15.99
N PRO A 215 2.49 21.91 -17.11
CA PRO A 215 3.33 20.71 -17.27
C PRO A 215 4.41 20.53 -16.19
N LYS A 216 4.96 21.62 -15.69
CA LYS A 216 6.04 21.60 -14.69
C LYS A 216 5.57 21.93 -13.27
N ASN A 217 4.31 22.37 -13.09
CA ASN A 217 3.85 22.92 -11.82
C ASN A 217 2.62 22.23 -11.29
N LYS A 218 2.63 22.01 -9.99
CA LYS A 218 1.48 21.46 -9.25
C LYS A 218 1.23 22.27 -7.97
N VAL A 219 0.01 22.25 -7.52
CA VAL A 219 -0.38 22.73 -6.19
C VAL A 219 -0.79 21.57 -5.30
N ILE A 220 -0.45 21.71 -4.01
CA ILE A 220 -0.81 20.77 -2.96
C ILE A 220 -1.66 21.52 -1.94
N VAL A 221 -2.89 21.06 -1.71
CA VAL A 221 -3.86 21.70 -0.82
C VAL A 221 -4.27 20.73 0.27
N ALA A 222 -4.08 21.08 1.53
CA ALA A 222 -4.54 20.28 2.66
C ALA A 222 -6.08 20.20 2.70
N ARG A 223 -6.64 19.06 3.13
CA ARG A 223 -8.09 18.92 3.37
C ARG A 223 -8.51 19.43 4.74
N ASN A 224 -7.57 19.37 5.70
CA ASN A 224 -7.75 19.78 7.08
C ASN A 224 -6.41 20.11 7.74
N GLY A 225 -6.43 20.60 8.99
CA GLY A 225 -5.24 20.99 9.73
C GLY A 225 -4.29 19.83 10.05
N GLU A 226 -4.80 18.62 10.25
CA GLU A 226 -3.95 17.45 10.53
C GLU A 226 -3.13 17.07 9.27
N GLU A 227 -3.76 17.06 8.10
CA GLU A 227 -3.03 16.85 6.85
C GLU A 227 -2.01 17.95 6.58
N TRP A 228 -2.32 19.20 6.94
CA TRP A 228 -1.38 20.30 6.80
C TRP A 228 -0.10 20.05 7.60
N LYS A 229 -0.21 19.57 8.83
CA LYS A 229 0.94 19.23 9.69
C LYS A 229 1.84 18.18 9.03
N GLU A 230 1.26 17.28 8.24
CA GLU A 230 2.03 16.28 7.50
C GLU A 230 2.60 16.85 6.19
N ILE A 231 1.81 17.59 5.41
CA ILE A 231 2.22 18.16 4.12
C ILE A 231 3.41 19.12 4.29
N VAL A 232 3.40 19.97 5.32
CA VAL A 232 4.44 20.97 5.54
C VAL A 232 5.82 20.36 5.79
N LYS A 233 5.90 19.11 6.27
CA LYS A 233 7.15 18.37 6.45
C LYS A 233 7.86 18.09 5.12
N PHE A 234 7.11 18.09 4.01
CA PHE A 234 7.58 17.84 2.65
C PHE A 234 7.72 19.12 1.81
N LYS A 235 7.54 20.33 2.45
CA LYS A 235 7.77 21.60 1.78
C LYS A 235 9.25 21.71 1.41
N LYS A 236 9.53 21.98 0.13
CA LYS A 236 10.89 22.21 -0.37
C LYS A 236 11.27 23.68 -0.27
N GLU A 237 12.56 23.95 -0.31
CA GLU A 237 13.10 25.31 -0.24
C GLU A 237 12.54 26.18 -1.37
N ASP A 238 12.43 25.65 -2.59
CA ASP A 238 11.91 26.38 -3.73
C ASP A 238 10.39 26.46 -3.83
N ASP A 239 9.65 25.75 -2.97
CA ASP A 239 8.20 25.81 -2.94
C ASP A 239 7.71 27.19 -2.45
N ILE A 240 6.64 27.71 -3.08
CA ILE A 240 5.91 28.87 -2.58
C ILE A 240 4.73 28.41 -1.71
N LEU A 241 4.66 28.95 -0.50
CA LEU A 241 3.50 28.87 0.34
C LEU A 241 2.52 29.98 0.01
N VAL A 242 1.30 29.64 -0.32
CA VAL A 242 0.22 30.55 -0.68
C VAL A 242 -0.87 30.47 0.38
N THR A 243 -1.16 31.58 1.04
CA THR A 243 -2.14 31.65 2.14
C THR A 243 -3.07 32.86 1.97
N SER A 244 -4.27 32.80 2.51
CA SER A 244 -5.14 33.96 2.65
C SER A 244 -4.67 34.86 3.79
N LYS A 245 -4.58 36.18 3.57
CA LYS A 245 -4.08 37.16 4.54
C LYS A 245 -5.07 37.40 5.70
N ASN A 246 -6.31 37.64 5.37
CA ASN A 246 -7.36 38.08 6.31
C ASN A 246 -8.48 37.03 6.47
N SER A 247 -8.26 35.81 6.05
CA SER A 247 -9.26 34.74 6.06
C SER A 247 -8.68 33.42 6.56
N THR A 248 -9.53 32.59 7.13
CA THR A 248 -9.14 31.20 7.46
C THR A 248 -9.35 30.32 6.25
N GLY A 249 -8.30 29.68 5.77
CA GLY A 249 -8.37 28.81 4.60
C GLY A 249 -7.31 27.70 4.63
N ALA A 250 -7.40 26.80 3.66
CA ALA A 250 -6.38 25.78 3.48
C ALA A 250 -5.13 26.40 2.84
N PRO A 251 -3.96 26.28 3.48
CA PRO A 251 -2.71 26.66 2.83
C PRO A 251 -2.47 25.85 1.55
N VAL A 252 -1.85 26.47 0.57
CA VAL A 252 -1.50 25.87 -0.72
C VAL A 252 0.02 25.91 -0.89
N ILE A 253 0.62 24.80 -1.25
CA ILE A 253 2.02 24.75 -1.70
C ILE A 253 2.01 24.76 -3.22
N LEU A 254 2.67 25.73 -3.83
CA LEU A 254 2.99 25.74 -5.27
C LEU A 254 4.39 25.20 -5.45
N ARG A 255 4.52 24.15 -6.26
CA ARG A 255 5.77 23.40 -6.51
C ARG A 255 6.06 23.32 -7.99
N GLY A 256 7.32 23.57 -8.39
CA GLY A 256 7.83 23.43 -9.73
C GLY A 256 8.53 24.70 -10.26
N GLU A 257 8.61 24.84 -11.59
CA GLU A 257 9.17 26.02 -12.28
C GLU A 257 8.03 26.96 -12.70
N PHE A 258 7.57 27.80 -11.80
CA PHE A 258 6.37 28.61 -11.97
C PHE A 258 6.64 29.99 -12.56
N ASN A 259 5.66 30.50 -13.29
CA ASN A 259 5.57 31.86 -13.81
C ASN A 259 4.46 32.66 -13.11
N LYS A 260 4.19 33.87 -13.56
CA LYS A 260 3.17 34.76 -12.98
C LYS A 260 1.75 34.16 -13.09
N GLU A 261 1.41 33.50 -14.18
CA GLU A 261 0.10 32.88 -14.40
C GLU A 261 -0.12 31.69 -13.44
N ASP A 262 0.93 30.90 -13.18
CA ASP A 262 0.90 29.82 -12.20
C ASP A 262 0.66 30.34 -10.77
N LEU A 263 1.31 31.47 -10.42
CA LEU A 263 1.07 32.15 -9.12
C LEU A 263 -0.36 32.64 -8.99
N GLU A 264 -0.90 33.30 -10.02
CA GLU A 264 -2.30 33.74 -10.04
C GLU A 264 -3.28 32.55 -9.91
N THR A 265 -2.98 31.44 -10.59
CA THR A 265 -3.77 30.22 -10.51
C THR A 265 -3.73 29.61 -9.11
N ALA A 266 -2.55 29.54 -8.49
CA ALA A 266 -2.40 29.07 -7.10
C ALA A 266 -3.15 29.98 -6.11
N ALA A 267 -3.15 31.30 -6.33
CA ALA A 267 -3.92 32.25 -5.54
C ALA A 267 -5.42 32.02 -5.66
N ARG A 268 -5.94 31.84 -6.87
CA ARG A 268 -7.38 31.51 -7.10
C ARG A 268 -7.78 30.21 -6.42
N ILE A 269 -6.91 29.20 -6.46
CA ILE A 269 -7.12 27.93 -5.75
C ILE A 269 -7.15 28.18 -4.23
N CYS A 270 -6.20 28.95 -3.67
CA CYS A 270 -6.18 29.29 -2.27
C CYS A 270 -7.47 30.01 -1.84
N GLY A 271 -7.88 31.05 -2.57
CA GLY A 271 -9.11 31.78 -2.34
C GLY A 271 -10.35 30.87 -2.37
N ARG A 272 -10.41 29.89 -3.26
CA ARG A 272 -11.52 28.92 -3.34
C ARG A 272 -11.67 28.04 -2.09
N TYR A 273 -10.59 27.85 -1.35
CA TYR A 273 -10.57 27.02 -0.14
C TYR A 273 -10.57 27.84 1.18
N CYS A 274 -10.79 29.15 1.13
CA CYS A 274 -10.96 29.98 2.34
C CYS A 274 -12.45 30.19 2.69
N LYS A 275 -12.70 30.71 3.90
CA LYS A 275 -14.05 30.96 4.36
C LYS A 275 -14.78 32.01 3.52
N GLU A 276 -14.05 33.05 3.13
CA GLU A 276 -14.54 34.17 2.34
C GLU A 276 -14.52 33.90 0.82
N LYS A 277 -14.57 32.63 0.41
CA LYS A 277 -14.54 32.20 -1.00
C LYS A 277 -15.62 32.79 -1.91
N ASP A 278 -16.69 33.30 -1.32
CA ASP A 278 -17.84 33.90 -2.02
C ASP A 278 -17.81 35.46 -1.92
N SER A 279 -16.75 36.06 -1.37
CA SER A 279 -16.52 37.51 -1.34
C SER A 279 -16.00 38.01 -2.69
N ASP A 280 -16.20 39.31 -2.96
CA ASP A 280 -15.74 39.95 -4.20
C ASP A 280 -14.21 39.88 -4.39
N ALA A 281 -13.44 39.90 -3.31
CA ALA A 281 -11.98 39.78 -3.30
C ALA A 281 -11.47 39.11 -2.01
N VAL A 282 -10.37 38.35 -2.17
CA VAL A 282 -9.60 37.77 -1.05
C VAL A 282 -8.14 38.14 -1.24
N GLU A 283 -7.54 38.75 -0.22
CA GLU A 283 -6.12 39.05 -0.21
C GLU A 283 -5.30 37.77 0.01
N ILE A 284 -4.31 37.54 -0.86
CA ILE A 284 -3.46 36.36 -0.83
C ILE A 284 -2.00 36.77 -0.60
N ASN A 285 -1.35 36.09 0.32
CA ASN A 285 0.09 36.18 0.58
C ASN A 285 0.84 35.04 -0.12
N TYR A 286 2.01 35.39 -0.64
CA TYR A 286 3.00 34.45 -1.15
C TYR A 286 4.24 34.50 -0.24
N GLU A 287 4.67 33.36 0.22
CA GLU A 287 5.86 33.23 1.05
C GLU A 287 6.86 32.29 0.42
N LYS A 288 8.07 32.77 0.18
CA LYS A 288 9.21 31.95 -0.21
C LYS A 288 10.32 32.12 0.81
N ASN A 289 10.81 31.02 1.41
CA ASN A 289 11.89 31.03 2.41
C ASN A 289 11.66 31.98 3.61
N GLY A 290 10.39 32.18 4.03
CA GLY A 290 10.03 33.07 5.13
C GLY A 290 9.90 34.55 4.75
N GLU A 291 10.08 34.92 3.49
CA GLU A 291 9.83 36.25 2.94
C GLU A 291 8.46 36.31 2.24
N ILE A 292 7.64 37.32 2.57
CA ILE A 292 6.29 37.52 2.03
C ILE A 292 6.31 38.53 0.88
#